data_65ec75ed099208955fbae350f05b9b20
#
_entry.id   65ec75ed099208955fbae350f05b9b20
#
_cell.length_a   1.000
_cell.length_b   1.000
_cell.length_c   1.000
_cell.angle_alpha   90.00
_cell.angle_beta   90.00
_cell.angle_gamma   90.00
#
_symmetry.space_group_name_H-M   'P 1'
#
loop_
_entity.id
_entity.type
_entity.pdbx_description
1 polymer ?
#
loop_
_entity_poly.entity_id
_entity_poly.type
_entity_poly.pdbx_seq_one_letter_code
_entity_poly.pdbx_strand_id
1 'polypeptide(L)'
;MSKKHPVIAITGSSGAGTSTVKSAFNHIFINVGANPVIIEGDSYHRYNRDEMKRVMEKKERIGNKHFSHFGPEANLFGELEKAFKDYGEKGRCKKRLYLHSDKEARPFGQKAGEFTPWEDVGKDTNLLFYEGLHGGVVDGDIDVAKYVDLLIGVVPVVNLEWIQKIHRDKELRGYSAEATVDTIHRRMWDYINYITPQFSRTHINFQRVPTVDTSNPFIARDIPTLDESFVVVRFRDHKYCDFVYLQDMVHDSFLSRPNTLVVPGGKMGFIMELILREEIEKMLNH
;
A
#
# COMPACT_ATOMS: atom_id res chain seq x y z
N MET A 1 12.21 13.88 -12.36
CA MET A 1 11.64 12.58 -12.77
C MET A 1 12.57 11.94 -13.77
N SER A 2 13.04 10.73 -13.49
CA SER A 2 13.89 9.99 -14.42
C SER A 2 12.99 9.26 -15.42
N LYS A 3 12.99 9.70 -16.69
CA LYS A 3 12.27 8.99 -17.76
C LYS A 3 12.81 7.58 -18.04
N LYS A 4 13.99 7.26 -17.51
CA LYS A 4 14.72 6.02 -17.83
C LYS A 4 14.49 4.89 -16.82
N HIS A 5 14.15 5.22 -15.58
CA HIS A 5 13.99 4.26 -14.49
C HIS A 5 12.76 4.64 -13.65
N PRO A 6 11.55 4.38 -14.13
CA PRO A 6 10.32 4.79 -13.46
C PRO A 6 10.16 4.14 -12.09
N VAL A 7 9.61 4.91 -11.15
CA VAL A 7 9.27 4.49 -9.80
C VAL A 7 7.77 4.57 -9.61
N ILE A 8 7.13 3.44 -9.38
CA ILE A 8 5.71 3.31 -9.10
C ILE A 8 5.53 2.91 -7.64
N ALA A 9 4.73 3.65 -6.91
CA ALA A 9 4.45 3.34 -5.52
C ALA A 9 2.95 3.22 -5.26
N ILE A 10 2.58 2.18 -4.52
CA ILE A 10 1.26 2.04 -3.93
C ILE A 10 1.36 2.36 -2.45
N THR A 11 0.50 3.26 -1.98
CA THR A 11 0.32 3.54 -0.56
C THR A 11 -1.09 3.17 -0.14
N GLY A 12 -1.20 2.45 0.98
CA GLY A 12 -2.48 2.02 1.52
C GLY A 12 -2.33 0.98 2.60
N SER A 13 -3.37 0.81 3.41
CA SER A 13 -3.33 -0.20 4.46
C SER A 13 -3.59 -1.61 3.92
N SER A 14 -3.03 -2.59 4.59
CA SER A 14 -3.17 -4.01 4.24
C SER A 14 -4.62 -4.54 4.28
N GLY A 15 -5.56 -3.77 4.82
CA GLY A 15 -6.99 -4.10 4.83
C GLY A 15 -7.77 -3.59 3.61
N ALA A 16 -7.17 -2.78 2.74
CA ALA A 16 -7.88 -2.12 1.65
C ALA A 16 -8.01 -2.96 0.35
N GLY A 17 -7.65 -4.25 0.36
CA GLY A 17 -7.76 -5.13 -0.83
C GLY A 17 -6.43 -5.44 -1.52
N THR A 18 -5.35 -5.53 -0.76
CA THR A 18 -3.98 -5.73 -1.26
C THR A 18 -3.80 -6.97 -2.15
N SER A 19 -4.55 -8.04 -1.92
CA SER A 19 -4.50 -9.24 -2.78
C SER A 19 -4.99 -8.95 -4.21
N THR A 20 -6.08 -8.20 -4.36
CA THR A 20 -6.60 -7.78 -5.67
C THR A 20 -5.61 -6.87 -6.38
N VAL A 21 -5.02 -5.93 -5.65
CA VAL A 21 -3.98 -5.02 -6.15
C VAL A 21 -2.76 -5.81 -6.65
N LYS A 22 -2.23 -6.72 -5.84
CA LYS A 22 -1.08 -7.56 -6.20
C LYS A 22 -1.36 -8.41 -7.45
N SER A 23 -2.55 -8.98 -7.55
CA SER A 23 -2.96 -9.75 -8.74
C SER A 23 -3.04 -8.87 -9.99
N ALA A 24 -3.67 -7.70 -9.92
CA ALA A 24 -3.77 -6.77 -11.04
C ALA A 24 -2.38 -6.33 -11.54
N PHE A 25 -1.47 -5.97 -10.63
CA PHE A 25 -0.12 -5.57 -11.02
C PHE A 25 0.71 -6.70 -11.63
N ASN A 26 0.57 -7.93 -11.12
CA ASN A 26 1.22 -9.08 -11.75
C ASN A 26 0.75 -9.28 -13.21
N HIS A 27 -0.55 -9.16 -13.47
CA HIS A 27 -1.08 -9.22 -14.83
C HIS A 27 -0.57 -8.07 -15.70
N ILE A 28 -0.56 -6.84 -15.17
CA ILE A 28 -0.05 -5.67 -15.89
C ILE A 28 1.42 -5.91 -16.28
N PHE A 29 2.29 -6.27 -15.31
CA PHE A 29 3.72 -6.46 -15.57
C PHE A 29 4.00 -7.51 -16.64
N ILE A 30 3.27 -8.63 -16.62
CA ILE A 30 3.37 -9.67 -17.67
C ILE A 30 2.97 -9.09 -19.03
N ASN A 31 1.83 -8.38 -19.08
CA ASN A 31 1.27 -7.87 -20.33
C ASN A 31 2.12 -6.77 -20.98
N VAL A 32 2.78 -5.93 -20.17
CA VAL A 32 3.63 -4.83 -20.65
C VAL A 32 5.11 -5.21 -20.76
N GLY A 33 5.49 -6.44 -20.44
CA GLY A 33 6.89 -6.89 -20.46
C GLY A 33 7.75 -6.21 -19.41
N ALA A 34 7.17 -5.79 -18.27
CA ALA A 34 7.89 -5.17 -17.19
C ALA A 34 8.68 -6.21 -16.37
N ASN A 35 9.90 -5.85 -15.99
CA ASN A 35 10.74 -6.59 -15.05
C ASN A 35 11.06 -5.71 -13.83
N PRO A 36 10.14 -5.63 -12.84
CA PRO A 36 10.27 -4.70 -11.72
C PRO A 36 11.25 -5.16 -10.65
N VAL A 37 11.92 -4.19 -10.00
CA VAL A 37 12.35 -4.37 -8.60
C VAL A 37 11.11 -4.24 -7.73
N ILE A 38 10.73 -5.28 -7.03
CA ILE A 38 9.61 -5.24 -6.08
C ILE A 38 10.15 -4.96 -4.68
N ILE A 39 9.60 -3.92 -4.05
CA ILE A 39 9.89 -3.52 -2.67
C ILE A 39 8.61 -3.57 -1.85
N GLU A 40 8.60 -4.39 -0.81
CA GLU A 40 7.54 -4.41 0.18
C GLU A 40 7.86 -3.44 1.33
N GLY A 41 6.88 -2.63 1.74
CA GLY A 41 7.05 -1.57 2.73
C GLY A 41 7.56 -2.04 4.08
N ASP A 42 7.15 -3.25 4.50
CA ASP A 42 7.59 -3.87 5.76
C ASP A 42 9.12 -4.08 5.81
N SER A 43 9.79 -4.14 4.64
CA SER A 43 11.25 -4.21 4.52
C SER A 43 11.97 -2.98 5.09
N TYR A 44 11.26 -1.85 5.19
CA TYR A 44 11.81 -0.59 5.71
C TYR A 44 11.39 -0.31 7.15
N HIS A 45 10.82 -1.27 7.87
CA HIS A 45 10.69 -1.17 9.32
C HIS A 45 12.08 -1.11 9.96
N ARG A 46 12.21 -0.32 11.03
CA ARG A 46 13.47 -0.16 11.77
C ARG A 46 13.79 -1.38 12.62
N TYR A 47 12.77 -2.00 13.19
CA TYR A 47 12.86 -3.06 14.19
C TYR A 47 12.31 -4.37 13.63
N ASN A 48 13.00 -5.47 13.89
CA ASN A 48 12.46 -6.80 13.67
C ASN A 48 11.31 -7.08 14.68
N ARG A 49 10.65 -8.23 14.55
CA ARG A 49 9.46 -8.56 15.36
C ARG A 49 9.72 -8.51 16.87
N ASP A 50 10.82 -9.08 17.32
CA ASP A 50 11.16 -9.15 18.74
C ASP A 50 11.66 -7.82 19.27
N GLU A 51 12.43 -7.09 18.49
CA GLU A 51 12.86 -5.72 18.81
C GLU A 51 11.68 -4.79 18.93
N MET A 52 10.74 -4.83 17.97
CA MET A 52 9.54 -4.00 17.98
C MET A 52 8.72 -4.22 19.24
N LYS A 53 8.55 -5.49 19.66
CA LYS A 53 7.84 -5.80 20.91
C LYS A 53 8.52 -5.16 22.13
N ARG A 54 9.84 -5.32 22.24
CA ARG A 54 10.62 -4.73 23.34
C ARG A 54 10.57 -3.19 23.35
N VAL A 55 10.66 -2.57 22.16
CA VAL A 55 10.58 -1.11 22.04
C VAL A 55 9.18 -0.60 22.40
N MET A 56 8.13 -1.28 21.96
CA MET A 56 6.74 -0.95 22.33
C MET A 56 6.54 -0.98 23.84
N GLU A 57 6.98 -2.05 24.52
CA GLU A 57 6.90 -2.16 25.98
C GLU A 57 7.68 -1.02 26.69
N LYS A 58 8.87 -0.68 26.18
CA LYS A 58 9.67 0.42 26.72
C LYS A 58 8.97 1.78 26.54
N LYS A 59 8.41 2.04 25.35
CA LYS A 59 7.68 3.27 25.03
C LYS A 59 6.43 3.43 25.90
N GLU A 60 5.72 2.34 26.13
CA GLU A 60 4.53 2.31 26.98
C GLU A 60 4.85 2.65 28.45
N ARG A 61 5.96 2.11 29.00
CA ARG A 61 6.43 2.44 30.36
C ARG A 61 6.75 3.90 30.58
N ILE A 62 7.16 4.62 29.53
CA ILE A 62 7.41 6.07 29.59
C ILE A 62 6.22 6.92 29.15
N GLY A 63 5.03 6.31 29.04
CA GLY A 63 3.78 7.00 28.71
C GLY A 63 3.50 7.22 27.24
N ASN A 64 4.38 6.81 26.32
CA ASN A 64 4.10 6.86 24.87
C ASN A 64 3.27 5.63 24.44
N LYS A 65 1.94 5.82 24.42
CA LYS A 65 0.98 4.78 24.02
C LYS A 65 0.70 4.75 22.50
N HIS A 66 1.28 5.68 21.73
CA HIS A 66 1.00 5.84 20.29
C HIS A 66 2.07 5.23 19.39
N PHE A 67 3.21 4.82 19.94
CA PHE A 67 4.29 4.22 19.16
C PHE A 67 3.79 3.00 18.36
N SER A 68 3.96 3.04 17.05
CA SER A 68 3.44 2.02 16.15
C SER A 68 4.28 1.87 14.88
N HIS A 69 3.99 0.83 14.09
CA HIS A 69 4.56 0.64 12.75
C HIS A 69 4.16 1.71 11.73
N PHE A 70 3.22 2.60 12.03
CA PHE A 70 2.77 3.63 11.11
C PHE A 70 3.62 4.91 11.19
N GLY A 71 4.30 5.12 12.31
CA GLY A 71 5.07 6.33 12.58
C GLY A 71 6.55 6.27 12.19
N PRO A 72 7.22 7.43 12.16
CA PRO A 72 8.61 7.56 11.70
C PRO A 72 9.62 6.88 12.61
N GLU A 73 9.35 6.79 13.91
CA GLU A 73 10.27 6.15 14.85
C GLU A 73 10.45 4.65 14.58
N ALA A 74 9.44 4.00 14.00
CA ALA A 74 9.46 2.57 13.68
C ALA A 74 9.89 2.27 12.25
N ASN A 75 10.16 3.28 11.43
CA ASN A 75 10.44 3.14 10.00
C ASN A 75 11.75 3.83 9.59
N LEU A 76 12.30 3.42 8.46
CA LEU A 76 13.50 3.96 7.85
C LEU A 76 13.12 4.81 6.62
N PHE A 77 12.34 5.89 6.82
CA PHE A 77 11.82 6.72 5.73
C PHE A 77 12.93 7.33 4.88
N GLY A 78 14.05 7.74 5.48
CA GLY A 78 15.21 8.26 4.75
C GLY A 78 15.86 7.21 3.82
N GLU A 79 15.91 5.94 4.24
CA GLU A 79 16.41 4.87 3.40
C GLU A 79 15.42 4.53 2.27
N LEU A 80 14.11 4.62 2.52
CA LEU A 80 13.08 4.45 1.50
C LEU A 80 13.15 5.56 0.45
N GLU A 81 13.22 6.82 0.88
CA GLU A 81 13.42 7.96 -0.01
C GLU A 81 14.67 7.80 -0.88
N LYS A 82 15.78 7.41 -0.23
CA LYS A 82 17.05 7.17 -0.92
C LYS A 82 16.95 6.04 -1.94
N ALA A 83 16.24 4.95 -1.63
CA ALA A 83 16.05 3.84 -2.56
C ALA A 83 15.28 4.28 -3.81
N PHE A 84 14.22 5.09 -3.66
CA PHE A 84 13.47 5.63 -4.79
C PHE A 84 14.31 6.59 -5.62
N LYS A 85 15.03 7.49 -4.96
CA LYS A 85 15.97 8.41 -5.62
C LYS A 85 17.04 7.66 -6.40
N ASP A 86 17.77 6.75 -5.74
CA ASP A 86 18.88 6.01 -6.35
C ASP A 86 18.41 5.17 -7.54
N TYR A 87 17.21 4.54 -7.43
CA TYR A 87 16.66 3.79 -8.54
C TYR A 87 16.27 4.71 -9.71
N GLY A 88 15.54 5.79 -9.46
CA GLY A 88 15.14 6.76 -10.49
C GLY A 88 16.33 7.39 -11.22
N GLU A 89 17.44 7.65 -10.53
CA GLU A 89 18.64 8.25 -11.10
C GLU A 89 19.57 7.23 -11.78
N LYS A 90 19.71 6.02 -11.21
CA LYS A 90 20.79 5.06 -11.54
C LYS A 90 20.27 3.70 -12.02
N GLY A 91 18.97 3.42 -11.91
CA GLY A 91 18.40 2.09 -12.15
C GLY A 91 18.82 1.04 -11.13
N ARG A 92 19.29 1.44 -9.95
CA ARG A 92 19.74 0.55 -8.87
C ARG A 92 19.40 1.13 -7.52
N CYS A 93 19.06 0.26 -6.59
CA CYS A 93 18.86 0.64 -5.19
C CYS A 93 19.23 -0.53 -4.26
N LYS A 94 19.12 -0.29 -2.96
CA LYS A 94 19.26 -1.34 -1.96
C LYS A 94 17.88 -1.79 -1.49
N LYS A 95 17.69 -3.09 -1.34
CA LYS A 95 16.52 -3.68 -0.67
C LYS A 95 16.94 -4.76 0.30
N ARG A 96 16.03 -5.13 1.18
CA ARG A 96 16.04 -6.33 2.02
C ARG A 96 14.64 -6.90 2.06
N LEU A 97 14.45 -8.07 2.63
CA LEU A 97 13.14 -8.68 2.86
C LEU A 97 12.83 -8.71 4.35
N TYR A 98 11.57 -8.49 4.69
CA TYR A 98 11.05 -8.85 6.00
C TYR A 98 10.39 -10.22 5.91
N LEU A 99 10.84 -11.15 6.74
CA LEU A 99 10.44 -12.56 6.67
C LEU A 99 9.20 -12.79 7.55
N HIS A 100 8.02 -12.81 6.95
CA HIS A 100 6.75 -12.90 7.68
C HIS A 100 6.50 -14.25 8.33
N SER A 101 7.00 -15.34 7.72
CA SER A 101 6.75 -16.72 8.11
C SER A 101 8.02 -17.59 8.10
N ASP A 102 7.97 -18.70 8.81
CA ASP A 102 9.08 -19.68 8.80
C ASP A 102 9.32 -20.27 7.41
N LYS A 103 8.29 -20.36 6.58
CA LYS A 103 8.42 -20.79 5.18
C LYS A 103 9.31 -19.82 4.38
N GLU A 104 9.14 -18.51 4.58
CA GLU A 104 9.94 -17.46 3.93
C GLU A 104 11.35 -17.37 4.52
N ALA A 105 11.50 -17.64 5.83
CA ALA A 105 12.77 -17.51 6.54
C ALA A 105 13.73 -18.69 6.28
N ARG A 106 13.18 -19.90 6.07
CA ARG A 106 13.96 -21.14 5.88
C ARG A 106 15.04 -21.04 4.80
N PRO A 107 14.79 -20.49 3.58
CA PRO A 107 15.82 -20.39 2.55
C PRO A 107 17.01 -19.51 2.94
N PHE A 108 16.83 -18.61 3.89
CA PHE A 108 17.85 -17.67 4.37
C PHE A 108 18.56 -18.14 5.66
N GLY A 109 18.13 -19.27 6.24
CA GLY A 109 18.65 -19.74 7.52
C GLY A 109 18.27 -18.82 8.71
N GLN A 110 17.19 -18.04 8.58
CA GLN A 110 16.72 -17.05 9.54
C GLN A 110 15.38 -17.49 10.17
N LYS A 111 14.85 -16.65 11.08
CA LYS A 111 13.56 -16.85 11.73
C LYS A 111 12.50 -15.91 11.17
N ALA A 112 11.25 -16.30 11.30
CA ALA A 112 10.14 -15.41 11.00
C ALA A 112 10.20 -14.15 11.87
N GLY A 113 10.01 -12.99 11.23
CA GLY A 113 10.08 -11.69 11.88
C GLY A 113 11.45 -11.02 11.81
N GLU A 114 12.44 -11.64 11.19
CA GLU A 114 13.75 -11.04 10.92
C GLU A 114 13.82 -10.40 9.52
N PHE A 115 14.91 -9.67 9.28
CA PHE A 115 15.23 -9.10 7.97
C PHE A 115 16.39 -9.84 7.33
N THR A 116 16.35 -10.00 6.00
CA THR A 116 17.57 -10.38 5.27
C THR A 116 18.60 -9.23 5.30
N PRO A 117 19.87 -9.51 5.04
CA PRO A 117 20.85 -8.45 4.77
C PRO A 117 20.41 -7.56 3.61
N TRP A 118 20.89 -6.30 3.61
CA TRP A 118 20.70 -5.39 2.49
C TRP A 118 21.46 -5.89 1.25
N GLU A 119 20.80 -5.92 0.12
CA GLU A 119 21.38 -6.29 -1.17
C GLU A 119 21.19 -5.19 -2.22
N ASP A 120 22.13 -5.06 -3.14
CA ASP A 120 22.01 -4.17 -4.29
C ASP A 120 21.17 -4.86 -5.38
N VAL A 121 20.16 -4.16 -5.88
CA VAL A 121 19.22 -4.67 -6.89
C VAL A 121 19.01 -3.66 -8.01
N GLY A 122 18.48 -4.12 -9.13
CA GLY A 122 18.05 -3.28 -10.24
C GLY A 122 18.83 -3.45 -11.54
N LYS A 123 19.93 -4.22 -11.57
CA LYS A 123 20.84 -4.29 -12.73
C LYS A 123 20.13 -4.64 -14.06
N ASP A 124 19.13 -5.51 -14.02
CA ASP A 124 18.43 -6.00 -15.22
C ASP A 124 16.92 -5.69 -15.17
N THR A 125 16.54 -4.64 -14.43
CA THR A 125 15.15 -4.24 -14.23
C THR A 125 14.84 -2.94 -14.95
N ASN A 126 13.57 -2.74 -15.32
CA ASN A 126 13.12 -1.58 -16.07
C ASN A 126 12.16 -0.68 -15.30
N LEU A 127 11.79 -1.07 -14.07
CA LEU A 127 10.99 -0.24 -13.19
C LEU A 127 11.17 -0.66 -11.71
N LEU A 128 10.92 0.27 -10.77
CA LEU A 128 10.76 -0.03 -9.35
C LEU A 128 9.28 0.01 -8.99
N PHE A 129 8.82 -1.02 -8.32
CA PHE A 129 7.46 -1.13 -7.79
C PHE A 129 7.50 -1.27 -6.27
N TYR A 130 6.89 -0.32 -5.58
CA TYR A 130 6.75 -0.33 -4.12
C TYR A 130 5.28 -0.57 -3.74
N GLU A 131 5.06 -1.47 -2.80
CA GLU A 131 3.77 -1.68 -2.13
C GLU A 131 3.94 -1.56 -0.61
N GLY A 132 3.21 -0.66 0.02
CA GLY A 132 3.27 -0.52 1.47
C GLY A 132 2.49 0.66 2.02
N LEU A 133 2.74 0.96 3.29
CA LEU A 133 2.03 2.03 4.01
C LEU A 133 2.56 3.44 3.71
N HIS A 134 3.80 3.56 3.22
CA HIS A 134 4.55 4.81 3.28
C HIS A 134 5.07 5.28 1.91
N GLY A 135 4.42 4.85 0.81
CA GLY A 135 4.84 5.19 -0.56
C GLY A 135 4.83 6.68 -0.91
N GLY A 136 4.12 7.49 -0.13
CA GLY A 136 4.03 8.93 -0.33
C GLY A 136 4.27 9.75 0.94
N VAL A 137 4.88 9.15 1.98
CA VAL A 137 5.05 9.77 3.30
C VAL A 137 5.97 10.99 3.26
N VAL A 138 5.64 11.97 4.13
CA VAL A 138 6.49 13.13 4.45
C VAL A 138 6.76 13.14 5.93
N ASP A 139 8.01 13.37 6.31
CA ASP A 139 8.43 13.53 7.70
C ASP A 139 9.62 14.50 7.77
N GLY A 140 9.39 15.73 8.22
CA GLY A 140 10.39 16.80 8.19
C GLY A 140 10.90 17.06 6.76
N ASP A 141 12.19 16.90 6.55
CA ASP A 141 12.86 17.09 5.25
C ASP A 141 12.74 15.88 4.31
N ILE A 142 12.23 14.75 4.80
CA ILE A 142 12.02 13.54 4.01
C ILE A 142 10.71 13.66 3.24
N ASP A 143 10.75 13.48 1.93
CA ASP A 143 9.60 13.45 1.03
C ASP A 143 9.71 12.30 0.03
N VAL A 144 9.22 11.14 0.43
CA VAL A 144 9.27 9.91 -0.39
C VAL A 144 8.57 10.07 -1.73
N ALA A 145 7.41 10.77 -1.78
CA ALA A 145 6.65 10.98 -3.01
C ALA A 145 7.40 11.81 -4.06
N LYS A 146 8.42 12.57 -3.67
CA LYS A 146 9.22 13.42 -4.58
C LYS A 146 9.89 12.61 -5.69
N TYR A 147 10.18 11.34 -5.43
CA TYR A 147 10.89 10.45 -6.34
C TYR A 147 9.99 9.38 -6.95
N VAL A 148 8.67 9.56 -6.87
CA VAL A 148 7.67 8.63 -7.40
C VAL A 148 7.05 9.21 -8.67
N ASP A 149 7.12 8.49 -9.78
CA ASP A 149 6.52 8.89 -11.06
C ASP A 149 5.01 8.63 -11.09
N LEU A 150 4.55 7.52 -10.49
CA LEU A 150 3.14 7.19 -10.34
C LEU A 150 2.84 6.74 -8.91
N LEU A 151 2.21 7.61 -8.12
CA LEU A 151 1.76 7.30 -6.76
C LEU A 151 0.27 6.95 -6.76
N ILE A 152 -0.04 5.75 -6.32
CA ILE A 152 -1.39 5.18 -6.30
C ILE A 152 -1.82 5.00 -4.84
N GLY A 153 -3.01 5.46 -4.51
CA GLY A 153 -3.63 5.24 -3.21
C GLY A 153 -4.64 4.09 -3.25
N VAL A 154 -4.48 3.13 -2.35
CA VAL A 154 -5.55 2.17 -2.02
C VAL A 154 -6.15 2.65 -0.70
N VAL A 155 -7.17 3.48 -0.84
CA VAL A 155 -7.74 4.27 0.27
C VAL A 155 -8.74 3.43 1.04
N PRO A 156 -8.55 3.20 2.33
CA PRO A 156 -9.54 2.46 3.11
C PRO A 156 -10.77 3.31 3.41
N VAL A 157 -11.92 2.65 3.49
CA VAL A 157 -13.03 3.13 4.33
C VAL A 157 -12.74 2.62 5.73
N VAL A 158 -12.58 3.53 6.69
CA VAL A 158 -12.05 3.22 8.04
C VAL A 158 -12.80 2.06 8.71
N ASN A 159 -14.14 2.08 8.68
CA ASN A 159 -14.92 1.01 9.28
C ASN A 159 -14.68 -0.34 8.61
N LEU A 160 -14.61 -0.39 7.28
CA LEU A 160 -14.29 -1.61 6.54
C LEU A 160 -12.87 -2.12 6.87
N GLU A 161 -11.90 -1.22 6.95
CA GLU A 161 -10.53 -1.58 7.33
C GLU A 161 -10.47 -2.22 8.72
N TRP A 162 -11.22 -1.67 9.68
CA TRP A 162 -11.26 -2.20 11.05
C TRP A 162 -11.95 -3.56 11.11
N ILE A 163 -13.08 -3.73 10.41
CA ILE A 163 -13.75 -5.03 10.28
C ILE A 163 -12.76 -6.07 9.74
N GLN A 164 -12.13 -5.79 8.61
CA GLN A 164 -11.17 -6.70 7.98
C GLN A 164 -9.99 -7.00 8.90
N LYS A 165 -9.47 -5.99 9.62
CA LYS A 165 -8.38 -6.18 10.56
C LYS A 165 -8.77 -7.08 11.73
N ILE A 166 -9.93 -6.86 12.35
CA ILE A 166 -10.42 -7.64 13.49
C ILE A 166 -10.58 -9.11 13.08
N HIS A 167 -11.22 -9.38 11.95
CA HIS A 167 -11.41 -10.74 11.44
C HIS A 167 -10.06 -11.42 11.14
N ARG A 168 -9.21 -10.77 10.38
CA ARG A 168 -7.89 -11.31 10.03
C ARG A 168 -7.03 -11.61 11.26
N ASP A 169 -6.94 -10.67 12.20
CA ASP A 169 -6.09 -10.84 13.38
C ASP A 169 -6.64 -11.93 14.31
N LYS A 170 -7.96 -12.13 14.34
CA LYS A 170 -8.61 -13.25 15.03
C LYS A 170 -8.32 -14.60 14.36
N GLU A 171 -8.55 -14.69 13.04
CA GLU A 171 -8.46 -15.96 12.31
C GLU A 171 -7.01 -16.42 12.09
N LEU A 172 -6.12 -15.50 11.69
CA LEU A 172 -4.76 -15.84 11.28
C LEU A 172 -3.74 -15.73 12.42
N ARG A 173 -4.01 -14.93 13.45
CA ARG A 173 -3.07 -14.61 14.52
C ARG A 173 -3.54 -15.01 15.91
N GLY A 174 -4.81 -15.41 16.03
CA GLY A 174 -5.42 -15.81 17.31
C GLY A 174 -5.56 -14.69 18.33
N TYR A 175 -5.55 -13.41 17.90
CA TYR A 175 -5.77 -12.27 18.79
C TYR A 175 -7.25 -12.14 19.17
N SER A 176 -7.51 -11.67 20.39
CA SER A 176 -8.87 -11.28 20.76
C SER A 176 -9.30 -10.00 20.04
N ALA A 177 -10.61 -9.77 19.95
CA ALA A 177 -11.15 -8.54 19.36
C ALA A 177 -10.66 -7.30 20.15
N GLU A 178 -10.62 -7.39 21.48
CA GLU A 178 -10.16 -6.31 22.36
C GLU A 178 -8.70 -5.96 22.10
N ALA A 179 -7.81 -6.94 22.00
CA ALA A 179 -6.39 -6.72 21.70
C ALA A 179 -6.19 -6.07 20.32
N THR A 180 -7.06 -6.41 19.34
CA THR A 180 -7.04 -5.79 18.03
C THR A 180 -7.53 -4.35 18.08
N VAL A 181 -8.61 -4.07 18.84
CA VAL A 181 -9.13 -2.72 19.06
C VAL A 181 -8.09 -1.83 19.75
N ASP A 182 -7.40 -2.31 20.78
CA ASP A 182 -6.31 -1.59 21.43
C ASP A 182 -5.17 -1.26 20.45
N THR A 183 -4.87 -2.19 19.55
CA THR A 183 -3.87 -1.95 18.49
C THR A 183 -4.35 -0.88 17.49
N ILE A 184 -5.62 -0.86 17.13
CA ILE A 184 -6.22 0.17 16.26
C ILE A 184 -6.09 1.54 16.93
N HIS A 185 -6.52 1.67 18.19
CA HIS A 185 -6.45 2.92 18.95
C HIS A 185 -5.01 3.43 19.09
N ARG A 186 -4.07 2.54 19.38
CA ARG A 186 -2.63 2.87 19.47
C ARG A 186 -2.12 3.51 18.18
N ARG A 187 -2.55 3.01 17.01
CA ARG A 187 -2.10 3.44 15.69
C ARG A 187 -2.77 4.71 15.18
N MET A 188 -3.89 5.11 15.78
CA MET A 188 -4.72 6.20 15.24
C MET A 188 -3.97 7.52 15.11
N TRP A 189 -3.10 7.86 16.05
CA TRP A 189 -2.32 9.09 15.95
C TRP A 189 -1.39 9.08 14.73
N ASP A 190 -0.61 8.02 14.57
CA ASP A 190 0.26 7.84 13.40
C ASP A 190 -0.54 7.72 12.10
N TYR A 191 -1.70 7.05 12.15
CA TYR A 191 -2.60 6.91 11.00
C TYR A 191 -3.05 8.28 10.47
N ILE A 192 -3.47 9.18 11.35
CA ILE A 192 -3.92 10.52 11.00
C ILE A 192 -2.76 11.39 10.48
N ASN A 193 -1.57 11.26 11.06
CA ASN A 193 -0.45 12.15 10.76
C ASN A 193 0.44 11.66 9.61
N TYR A 194 0.55 10.33 9.38
CA TYR A 194 1.49 9.77 8.40
C TYR A 194 0.83 8.94 7.31
N ILE A 195 -0.33 8.33 7.54
CA ILE A 195 -0.97 7.47 6.54
C ILE A 195 -1.98 8.27 5.70
N THR A 196 -2.98 8.89 6.34
CA THR A 196 -4.06 9.56 5.61
C THR A 196 -3.60 10.76 4.76
N PRO A 197 -2.60 11.58 5.18
CA PRO A 197 -2.16 12.72 4.37
C PRO A 197 -1.61 12.32 2.99
N GLN A 198 -1.06 11.11 2.86
CA GLN A 198 -0.51 10.61 1.61
C GLN A 198 -1.57 10.52 0.50
N PHE A 199 -2.83 10.23 0.85
CA PHE A 199 -3.91 10.08 -0.13
C PHE A 199 -4.29 11.37 -0.86
N SER A 200 -3.92 12.53 -0.33
CA SER A 200 -4.06 13.82 -1.02
C SER A 200 -2.97 14.04 -2.07
N ARG A 201 -1.87 13.31 -1.99
CA ARG A 201 -0.69 13.42 -2.87
C ARG A 201 -0.69 12.42 -4.02
N THR A 202 -1.53 11.41 -3.97
CA THR A 202 -1.63 10.36 -4.99
C THR A 202 -2.12 10.91 -6.33
N HIS A 203 -1.72 10.27 -7.42
CA HIS A 203 -2.22 10.55 -8.76
C HIS A 203 -3.62 9.96 -8.96
N ILE A 204 -3.81 8.72 -8.45
CA ILE A 204 -5.06 7.98 -8.54
C ILE A 204 -5.33 7.33 -7.19
N ASN A 205 -6.58 7.42 -6.71
CA ASN A 205 -7.05 6.70 -5.53
C ASN A 205 -8.10 5.68 -5.92
N PHE A 206 -7.96 4.47 -5.39
CA PHE A 206 -8.97 3.42 -5.42
C PHE A 206 -9.52 3.24 -4.01
N GLN A 207 -10.80 3.43 -3.83
CA GLN A 207 -11.46 3.30 -2.54
C GLN A 207 -12.64 2.34 -2.64
N ARG A 208 -12.56 1.22 -1.94
CA ARG A 208 -13.69 0.29 -1.82
C ARG A 208 -14.67 0.80 -0.76
N VAL A 209 -15.92 0.98 -1.17
CA VAL A 209 -17.00 1.52 -0.34
C VAL A 209 -18.09 0.46 -0.20
N PRO A 210 -18.34 -0.10 1.00
CA PRO A 210 -19.43 -1.04 1.22
C PRO A 210 -20.80 -0.40 1.00
N THR A 211 -21.74 -1.19 0.49
CA THR A 211 -23.17 -0.84 0.35
C THR A 211 -24.05 -1.40 1.46
N VAL A 212 -23.45 -2.15 2.38
CA VAL A 212 -24.08 -2.70 3.58
C VAL A 212 -23.66 -1.91 4.81
N ASP A 213 -24.41 -2.07 5.89
CA ASP A 213 -24.14 -1.34 7.14
C ASP A 213 -22.81 -1.75 7.77
N THR A 214 -21.92 -0.79 7.91
CA THR A 214 -20.61 -0.91 8.58
C THR A 214 -20.47 0.07 9.73
N SER A 215 -21.57 0.61 10.24
CA SER A 215 -21.56 1.67 11.27
C SER A 215 -20.89 1.25 12.58
N ASN A 216 -20.94 -0.05 12.91
CA ASN A 216 -20.26 -0.59 14.09
C ASN A 216 -19.23 -1.67 13.69
N PRO A 217 -17.99 -1.28 13.39
CA PRO A 217 -16.95 -2.22 12.95
C PRO A 217 -16.52 -3.23 14.02
N PHE A 218 -16.76 -2.94 15.30
CA PHE A 218 -16.32 -3.79 16.41
C PHE A 218 -17.22 -5.02 16.64
N ILE A 219 -18.46 -4.98 16.16
CA ILE A 219 -19.42 -6.09 16.29
C ILE A 219 -19.84 -6.68 14.95
N ALA A 220 -19.24 -6.25 13.84
CA ALA A 220 -19.55 -6.78 12.52
C ALA A 220 -19.22 -8.28 12.46
N ARG A 221 -20.22 -9.09 12.07
CA ARG A 221 -20.08 -10.55 11.98
C ARG A 221 -19.33 -10.99 10.74
N ASP A 222 -19.55 -10.28 9.64
CA ASP A 222 -19.04 -10.64 8.32
C ASP A 222 -18.26 -9.47 7.70
N ILE A 223 -17.29 -9.80 6.87
CA ILE A 223 -16.60 -8.82 6.04
C ILE A 223 -17.45 -8.59 4.79
N PRO A 224 -17.87 -7.35 4.47
CA PRO A 224 -18.57 -7.07 3.23
C PRO A 224 -17.84 -7.64 2.02
N THR A 225 -18.57 -8.31 1.13
CA THR A 225 -18.03 -8.90 -0.10
C THR A 225 -17.76 -7.83 -1.16
N LEU A 226 -17.10 -8.22 -2.26
CA LEU A 226 -16.90 -7.30 -3.40
C LEU A 226 -18.24 -6.91 -4.04
N ASP A 227 -19.19 -7.84 -4.12
CA ASP A 227 -20.52 -7.58 -4.70
C ASP A 227 -21.38 -6.69 -3.80
N GLU A 228 -21.05 -6.60 -2.51
CA GLU A 228 -21.65 -5.67 -1.54
C GLU A 228 -20.87 -4.35 -1.44
N SER A 229 -20.18 -3.96 -2.51
CA SER A 229 -19.34 -2.77 -2.50
C SER A 229 -19.32 -2.10 -3.87
N PHE A 230 -18.99 -0.79 -3.88
CA PHE A 230 -18.49 -0.09 -5.03
C PHE A 230 -17.00 0.22 -4.87
N VAL A 231 -16.32 0.49 -5.98
CA VAL A 231 -14.98 1.09 -5.99
C VAL A 231 -15.09 2.50 -6.54
N VAL A 232 -14.68 3.47 -5.74
CA VAL A 232 -14.57 4.87 -6.12
C VAL A 232 -13.15 5.11 -6.60
N VAL A 233 -12.99 5.42 -7.88
CA VAL A 233 -11.70 5.74 -8.50
C VAL A 233 -11.62 7.25 -8.69
N ARG A 234 -10.75 7.90 -7.91
CA ARG A 234 -10.56 9.35 -7.99
C ARG A 234 -9.21 9.67 -8.62
N PHE A 235 -9.21 10.48 -9.66
CA PHE A 235 -8.02 11.02 -10.31
C PHE A 235 -7.68 12.40 -9.73
N ARG A 236 -6.40 12.69 -9.52
CA ARG A 236 -5.95 14.02 -9.14
C ARG A 236 -6.17 15.01 -10.28
N ASP A 237 -5.87 14.62 -11.50
CA ASP A 237 -6.14 15.38 -12.71
C ASP A 237 -6.99 14.54 -13.67
N HIS A 238 -8.16 15.06 -14.07
CA HIS A 238 -9.09 14.38 -14.97
C HIS A 238 -8.59 14.26 -16.41
N LYS A 239 -7.56 15.00 -16.79
CA LYS A 239 -6.98 14.98 -18.15
C LYS A 239 -6.20 13.71 -18.46
N TYR A 240 -5.85 12.93 -17.45
CA TYR A 240 -5.10 11.68 -17.60
C TYR A 240 -5.96 10.49 -17.99
N CYS A 241 -7.27 10.66 -18.19
CA CYS A 241 -8.14 9.51 -18.37
C CYS A 241 -9.27 9.80 -19.38
N ASP A 242 -9.49 8.88 -20.29
CA ASP A 242 -10.68 8.85 -21.15
C ASP A 242 -11.84 8.18 -20.39
N PHE A 243 -12.65 9.02 -19.72
CA PHE A 243 -13.79 8.51 -18.95
C PHE A 243 -14.88 7.90 -19.83
N VAL A 244 -15.04 8.33 -21.08
CA VAL A 244 -16.01 7.74 -22.00
C VAL A 244 -15.61 6.31 -22.29
N TYR A 245 -14.35 6.12 -22.66
CA TYR A 245 -13.79 4.77 -22.88
C TYR A 245 -13.94 3.88 -21.63
N LEU A 246 -13.62 4.38 -20.43
CA LEU A 246 -13.73 3.58 -19.22
C LEU A 246 -15.18 3.18 -18.91
N GLN A 247 -16.16 4.07 -19.14
CA GLN A 247 -17.56 3.76 -18.92
C GLN A 247 -18.09 2.75 -19.95
N ASP A 248 -17.62 2.82 -21.19
CA ASP A 248 -17.96 1.83 -22.22
C ASP A 248 -17.39 0.44 -21.90
N MET A 249 -16.18 0.39 -21.34
CA MET A 249 -15.52 -0.86 -20.96
C MET A 249 -16.06 -1.47 -19.66
N VAL A 250 -16.55 -0.66 -18.75
CA VAL A 250 -17.03 -1.12 -17.44
C VAL A 250 -18.52 -0.82 -17.26
N HIS A 251 -19.35 -1.79 -17.60
CA HIS A 251 -20.80 -1.68 -17.43
C HIS A 251 -21.16 -1.39 -15.96
N ASP A 252 -22.25 -0.67 -15.76
CA ASP A 252 -22.77 -0.21 -14.46
C ASP A 252 -21.83 0.76 -13.74
N SER A 253 -20.92 1.39 -14.47
CA SER A 253 -20.09 2.49 -13.95
C SER A 253 -20.73 3.84 -14.23
N PHE A 254 -20.40 4.82 -13.38
CA PHE A 254 -20.89 6.20 -13.54
C PHE A 254 -19.89 7.21 -12.98
N LEU A 255 -19.97 8.45 -13.46
CA LEU A 255 -19.21 9.55 -12.90
C LEU A 255 -19.99 10.20 -11.76
N SER A 256 -19.42 10.17 -10.56
CA SER A 256 -19.96 10.92 -9.41
C SER A 256 -19.47 12.37 -9.37
N ARG A 257 -18.33 12.64 -9.99
CA ARG A 257 -17.71 13.96 -10.18
C ARG A 257 -16.87 13.94 -11.48
N PRO A 258 -16.48 15.11 -12.02
CA PRO A 258 -15.68 15.17 -13.26
C PRO A 258 -14.37 14.37 -13.24
N ASN A 259 -13.82 14.09 -12.06
CA ASN A 259 -12.59 13.32 -11.87
C ASN A 259 -12.78 12.04 -11.04
N THR A 260 -14.01 11.56 -10.91
CA THR A 260 -14.31 10.43 -10.02
C THR A 260 -15.27 9.46 -10.69
N LEU A 261 -14.75 8.30 -11.03
CA LEU A 261 -15.49 7.17 -11.58
C LEU A 261 -15.89 6.22 -10.45
N VAL A 262 -17.12 5.73 -10.48
CA VAL A 262 -17.62 4.70 -9.55
C VAL A 262 -17.91 3.44 -10.36
N VAL A 263 -17.39 2.31 -9.90
CA VAL A 263 -17.56 1.01 -10.57
C VAL A 263 -18.04 -0.05 -9.55
N PRO A 264 -18.72 -1.12 -9.99
CA PRO A 264 -19.06 -2.24 -9.11
C PRO A 264 -17.80 -2.84 -8.46
N GLY A 265 -17.87 -3.23 -7.18
CA GLY A 265 -16.71 -3.69 -6.41
C GLY A 265 -16.02 -4.90 -7.01
N GLY A 266 -16.76 -5.85 -7.60
CA GLY A 266 -16.20 -6.99 -8.31
C GLY A 266 -15.36 -6.64 -9.55
N LYS A 267 -15.42 -5.39 -10.02
CA LYS A 267 -14.63 -4.88 -11.15
C LYS A 267 -13.33 -4.17 -10.76
N MET A 268 -12.97 -4.16 -9.47
CA MET A 268 -11.78 -3.44 -8.98
C MET A 268 -10.48 -3.83 -9.72
N GLY A 269 -10.19 -5.12 -9.86
CA GLY A 269 -9.00 -5.56 -10.58
C GLY A 269 -9.00 -5.14 -12.04
N PHE A 270 -10.15 -5.30 -12.70
CA PHE A 270 -10.30 -4.95 -14.12
C PHE A 270 -10.12 -3.45 -14.37
N ILE A 271 -10.73 -2.59 -13.57
CA ILE A 271 -10.55 -1.12 -13.73
C ILE A 271 -9.12 -0.68 -13.42
N MET A 272 -8.45 -1.33 -12.46
CA MET A 272 -7.03 -1.09 -12.20
C MET A 272 -6.18 -1.44 -13.43
N GLU A 273 -6.40 -2.60 -14.03
CA GLU A 273 -5.68 -3.01 -15.24
C GLU A 273 -5.91 -2.04 -16.41
N LEU A 274 -7.16 -1.64 -16.67
CA LEU A 274 -7.46 -0.69 -17.75
C LEU A 274 -6.72 0.64 -17.59
N ILE A 275 -6.73 1.21 -16.39
CA ILE A 275 -6.12 2.52 -16.12
C ILE A 275 -4.60 2.44 -16.07
N LEU A 276 -4.08 1.49 -15.29
CA LEU A 276 -2.66 1.48 -14.93
C LEU A 276 -1.79 0.85 -16.02
N ARG A 277 -2.34 -0.07 -16.81
CA ARG A 277 -1.60 -0.67 -17.91
C ARG A 277 -1.11 0.38 -18.90
N GLU A 278 -2.00 1.24 -19.37
CA GLU A 278 -1.67 2.28 -20.34
C GLU A 278 -0.62 3.27 -19.77
N GLU A 279 -0.75 3.65 -18.51
CA GLU A 279 0.20 4.56 -17.85
C GLU A 279 1.59 3.91 -17.69
N ILE A 280 1.64 2.63 -17.34
CA ILE A 280 2.90 1.91 -17.19
C ILE A 280 3.55 1.67 -18.56
N GLU A 281 2.80 1.30 -19.58
CA GLU A 281 3.30 1.18 -20.96
C GLU A 281 3.94 2.49 -21.45
N LYS A 282 3.30 3.63 -21.22
CA LYS A 282 3.85 4.95 -21.54
C LYS A 282 5.18 5.22 -20.84
N MET A 283 5.29 4.83 -19.55
CA MET A 283 6.51 5.03 -18.78
C MET A 283 7.68 4.15 -19.23
N LEU A 284 7.40 2.94 -19.71
CA LEU A 284 8.42 1.99 -20.16
C LEU A 284 8.92 2.26 -21.58
N ASN A 285 8.11 2.93 -22.43
CA ASN A 285 8.42 3.22 -23.82
C ASN A 285 9.09 4.61 -24.04
N HIS A 286 9.35 5.34 -22.96
CA HIS A 286 10.04 6.62 -22.96
C HIS A 286 11.47 6.47 -22.43
#